data_4f02ac631b97e73b7b42838537fa5a80
#
_entry.id   4f02ac631b97e73b7b42838537fa5a80
#
_cell.length_a   1.000
_cell.length_b   1.000
_cell.length_c   1.000
_cell.angle_alpha   90.00
_cell.angle_beta   90.00
_cell.angle_gamma   90.00
#
_symmetry.space_group_name_H-M   'P 1'
#
loop_
_entity.id
_entity.type
_entity.pdbx_description
1 polymer ?
#
loop_
_entity_poly.entity_id
_entity_poly.type
_entity_poly.pdbx_seq_one_letter_code
_entity_poly.pdbx_strand_id
1 'polypeptide(L)'
;MKTFQEMSRQELEEMHSKLTVQFEEIKAEGLKLDMSRGKPAPEQLDTAMPMLDILNAGSDMQTENGTDCRNYGIMDGIPEAKRLIAQMLETKPENVIVDGNASLSLMFDTVSHSMTHGVCGSTPWCKLDKVKFLCPAPGYDRHFKVTEYFGIEMITIPMTENGPDMDLVEKYVQEDASVKGIWCVPKYSNPQGYTYSDETVKRFAALEPAAEDFRIYWDNAYCIHDLYEDKSDKLLEILEECEKAGHPDLVFEFASTSKISFAGAGVSAVASSAKNREWFKQSMTVQTIGPDKINQLRHVRYYKDLAGLRAQMSKNSALIRPKFELVIDMLEKELSGLGIGKWTNPLGGYFISFDALEGCAKAIVAKCKEGGMVLTGAGATYPYGVDPKDSNIRIAPSYPSLTEMKEATKLFVLCVKLISIEKLLEK
;
A
#
# COMPACT_ATOMS: atom_id res chain seq x y z
N MET A 1 -32.34 -4.50 14.77
CA MET A 1 -32.67 -3.27 14.04
C MET A 1 -33.11 -3.72 12.66
N LYS A 2 -34.13 -3.11 12.02
CA LYS A 2 -34.48 -3.41 10.62
C LYS A 2 -33.34 -2.93 9.70
N THR A 3 -32.95 -3.73 8.71
CA THR A 3 -32.08 -3.25 7.63
C THR A 3 -32.83 -2.22 6.77
N PHE A 4 -32.12 -1.40 6.00
CA PHE A 4 -32.78 -0.44 5.08
C PHE A 4 -33.60 -1.14 4.01
N GLN A 5 -33.21 -2.35 3.60
CA GLN A 5 -33.95 -3.18 2.65
C GLN A 5 -35.30 -3.69 3.21
N GLU A 6 -35.43 -3.78 4.54
CA GLU A 6 -36.66 -4.24 5.21
C GLU A 6 -37.62 -3.08 5.57
N MET A 7 -37.19 -1.84 5.35
CA MET A 7 -38.01 -0.64 5.60
C MET A 7 -39.02 -0.43 4.47
N SER A 8 -40.23 0.09 4.83
CA SER A 8 -41.18 0.53 3.84
C SER A 8 -40.69 1.78 3.11
N ARG A 9 -41.25 2.03 1.93
CA ARG A 9 -40.93 3.23 1.15
C ARG A 9 -41.16 4.51 1.98
N GLN A 10 -42.26 4.57 2.70
CA GLN A 10 -42.56 5.72 3.57
C GLN A 10 -41.52 5.91 4.67
N GLU A 11 -41.09 4.84 5.35
CA GLU A 11 -40.03 4.91 6.38
C GLU A 11 -38.74 5.46 5.79
N LEU A 12 -38.36 5.02 4.57
CA LEU A 12 -37.18 5.50 3.87
C LEU A 12 -37.29 6.97 3.46
N GLU A 13 -38.45 7.42 2.94
CA GLU A 13 -38.70 8.81 2.54
C GLU A 13 -38.65 9.77 3.75
N GLU A 14 -39.24 9.37 4.88
CA GLU A 14 -39.19 10.15 6.13
C GLU A 14 -37.75 10.24 6.67
N MET A 15 -36.99 9.14 6.61
CA MET A 15 -35.58 9.13 7.03
C MET A 15 -34.72 9.98 6.09
N HIS A 16 -34.88 9.85 4.78
CA HIS A 16 -34.22 10.67 3.77
C HIS A 16 -34.38 12.16 4.04
N SER A 17 -35.64 12.59 4.28
CA SER A 17 -35.93 14.00 4.55
C SER A 17 -35.17 14.52 5.78
N LYS A 18 -35.11 13.75 6.87
CA LYS A 18 -34.39 14.11 8.09
C LYS A 18 -32.88 14.20 7.86
N LEU A 19 -32.30 13.20 7.16
CA LEU A 19 -30.88 13.16 6.89
C LEU A 19 -30.45 14.26 5.90
N THR A 20 -31.32 14.64 4.96
CA THR A 20 -31.08 15.77 4.05
C THR A 20 -30.93 17.08 4.81
N VAL A 21 -31.78 17.33 5.80
CA VAL A 21 -31.63 18.53 6.65
C VAL A 21 -30.29 18.54 7.37
N GLN A 22 -29.89 17.40 7.98
CA GLN A 22 -28.61 17.28 8.64
C GLN A 22 -27.42 17.49 7.69
N PHE A 23 -27.55 17.01 6.45
CA PHE A 23 -26.51 17.20 5.43
C PHE A 23 -26.36 18.68 5.06
N GLU A 24 -27.46 19.40 4.85
CA GLU A 24 -27.43 20.85 4.53
C GLU A 24 -26.87 21.68 5.70
N GLU A 25 -27.15 21.28 6.96
CA GLU A 25 -26.56 21.91 8.14
C GLU A 25 -25.04 21.75 8.15
N ILE A 26 -24.50 20.50 7.98
CA ILE A 26 -23.06 20.25 7.92
C ILE A 26 -22.41 20.97 6.73
N LYS A 27 -23.04 20.95 5.57
CA LYS A 27 -22.56 21.64 4.38
C LYS A 27 -22.45 23.16 4.60
N ALA A 28 -23.37 23.75 5.35
CA ALA A 28 -23.35 25.17 5.68
C ALA A 28 -22.18 25.56 6.61
N GLU A 29 -21.58 24.61 7.35
CA GLU A 29 -20.38 24.84 8.16
C GLU A 29 -19.14 25.11 7.31
N GLY A 30 -19.16 24.77 6.01
CA GLY A 30 -18.06 25.03 5.08
C GLY A 30 -16.79 24.24 5.38
N LEU A 31 -16.91 22.99 5.79
CA LEU A 31 -15.81 22.09 6.14
C LEU A 31 -14.81 21.93 4.99
N LYS A 32 -13.54 21.75 5.33
CA LYS A 32 -12.44 21.46 4.39
C LYS A 32 -11.62 20.28 4.92
N LEU A 33 -12.10 19.09 4.66
CA LEU A 33 -11.55 17.83 5.18
C LEU A 33 -10.88 17.03 4.05
N ASP A 34 -9.74 16.39 4.32
CA ASP A 34 -9.01 15.58 3.34
C ASP A 34 -8.70 14.20 3.92
N MET A 35 -9.43 13.18 3.48
CA MET A 35 -9.20 11.78 3.77
C MET A 35 -8.76 10.99 2.51
N SER A 36 -8.21 11.66 1.50
CA SER A 36 -7.91 11.06 0.21
C SER A 36 -6.61 10.26 0.18
N ARG A 37 -5.63 10.58 1.02
CA ARG A 37 -4.29 10.02 0.95
C ARG A 37 -3.79 9.50 2.29
N GLY A 38 -3.29 8.25 2.29
CA GLY A 38 -2.54 7.67 3.40
C GLY A 38 -1.12 8.23 3.44
N LYS A 39 -0.98 9.49 3.88
CA LYS A 39 0.30 10.15 4.12
C LYS A 39 0.48 10.41 5.62
N PRO A 40 1.72 10.48 6.11
CA PRO A 40 2.00 10.88 7.48
C PRO A 40 1.46 12.28 7.76
N ALA A 41 0.86 12.46 8.93
CA ALA A 41 0.48 13.78 9.45
C ALA A 41 1.71 14.56 9.95
N PRO A 42 1.65 15.90 10.07
CA PRO A 42 2.77 16.68 10.58
C PRO A 42 3.32 16.18 11.92
N GLU A 43 2.44 15.89 12.88
CA GLU A 43 2.83 15.36 14.19
C GLU A 43 3.56 14.00 14.10
N GLN A 44 3.26 13.20 13.10
CA GLN A 44 3.98 11.95 12.86
C GLN A 44 5.39 12.22 12.30
N LEU A 45 5.53 13.17 11.37
CA LEU A 45 6.83 13.57 10.83
C LEU A 45 7.70 14.19 11.92
N ASP A 46 7.12 14.96 12.84
CA ASP A 46 7.82 15.59 13.95
C ASP A 46 8.49 14.57 14.88
N THR A 47 7.96 13.37 15.01
CA THR A 47 8.57 12.28 15.81
C THR A 47 9.93 11.84 15.27
N ALA A 48 10.20 12.04 13.99
CA ALA A 48 11.46 11.70 13.34
C ALA A 48 12.43 12.90 13.20
N MET A 49 12.01 14.12 13.55
CA MET A 49 12.84 15.35 13.42
C MET A 49 14.22 15.23 14.07
N PRO A 50 14.41 14.58 15.24
CA PRO A 50 15.73 14.42 15.83
C PRO A 50 16.74 13.69 14.94
N MET A 51 16.28 12.93 13.92
CA MET A 51 17.15 12.29 12.94
C MET A 51 17.96 13.31 12.12
N LEU A 52 17.47 14.54 11.95
CA LEU A 52 18.17 15.58 11.18
C LEU A 52 19.44 16.05 11.87
N ASP A 53 19.55 15.93 13.19
CA ASP A 53 20.70 16.35 13.99
C ASP A 53 21.78 15.28 14.13
N ILE A 54 21.53 14.05 13.63
CA ILE A 54 22.43 12.89 13.77
C ILE A 54 23.73 13.09 12.97
N LEU A 55 23.66 13.77 11.83
CA LEU A 55 24.82 14.07 10.99
C LEU A 55 25.00 15.59 10.88
N ASN A 56 26.21 16.05 11.21
CA ASN A 56 26.62 17.44 11.10
C ASN A 56 28.07 17.54 10.59
N ALA A 57 28.62 18.75 10.47
CA ALA A 57 29.96 18.98 9.93
C ALA A 57 31.10 18.29 10.73
N GLY A 58 30.87 17.96 11.99
CA GLY A 58 31.82 17.22 12.83
C GLY A 58 31.65 15.73 12.86
N SER A 59 30.63 15.19 12.16
CA SER A 59 30.34 13.76 12.17
C SER A 59 31.33 12.98 11.30
N ASP A 60 31.68 11.77 11.74
CA ASP A 60 32.31 10.79 10.88
C ASP A 60 31.35 10.37 9.77
N MET A 61 31.74 10.53 8.51
CA MET A 61 30.96 10.23 7.33
C MET A 61 31.36 8.89 6.69
N GLN A 62 32.09 8.05 7.39
CA GLN A 62 32.49 6.73 6.89
C GLN A 62 31.49 5.65 7.29
N THR A 63 31.34 4.69 6.39
CA THR A 63 30.69 3.42 6.70
C THR A 63 31.59 2.56 7.59
N GLU A 64 31.05 1.49 8.16
CA GLU A 64 31.80 0.53 8.99
C GLU A 64 33.03 -0.09 8.28
N ASN A 65 32.99 -0.18 6.95
CA ASN A 65 34.12 -0.68 6.15
C ASN A 65 35.04 0.44 5.63
N GLY A 66 34.90 1.66 6.13
CA GLY A 66 35.79 2.79 5.83
C GLY A 66 35.48 3.51 4.51
N THR A 67 34.34 3.28 3.89
CA THR A 67 33.95 4.04 2.68
C THR A 67 33.38 5.40 3.04
N ASP A 68 33.88 6.47 2.43
CA ASP A 68 33.38 7.83 2.62
C ASP A 68 32.03 8.02 1.92
N CYS A 69 30.98 8.22 2.71
CA CYS A 69 29.62 8.40 2.20
C CYS A 69 29.42 9.69 1.39
N ARG A 70 30.33 10.63 1.44
CA ARG A 70 30.29 11.89 0.67
C ARG A 70 30.73 11.72 -0.78
N ASN A 71 31.34 10.59 -1.14
CA ASN A 71 31.94 10.36 -2.45
C ASN A 71 31.12 9.34 -3.26
N TYR A 72 31.47 9.16 -4.50
CA TYR A 72 30.91 8.14 -5.40
C TYR A 72 31.13 6.70 -4.89
N GLY A 73 30.51 5.72 -5.54
CA GLY A 73 30.69 4.31 -5.28
C GLY A 73 29.59 3.70 -4.38
N ILE A 74 29.71 2.40 -4.15
CA ILE A 74 28.72 1.55 -3.48
C ILE A 74 27.34 1.65 -4.15
N MET A 75 27.16 0.90 -5.23
CA MET A 75 25.96 0.95 -6.05
C MET A 75 24.72 0.38 -5.36
N ASP A 76 24.88 -0.59 -4.47
CA ASP A 76 23.78 -1.35 -3.87
C ASP A 76 23.46 -0.94 -2.42
N GLY A 77 23.98 0.21 -1.98
CA GLY A 77 23.75 0.76 -0.65
C GLY A 77 24.82 0.38 0.38
N ILE A 78 24.94 1.18 1.44
CA ILE A 78 25.93 0.94 2.50
C ILE A 78 25.60 -0.33 3.28
N PRO A 79 26.61 -1.08 3.79
CA PRO A 79 26.39 -2.37 4.47
C PRO A 79 25.40 -2.26 5.65
N GLU A 80 25.50 -1.19 6.43
CA GLU A 80 24.64 -0.95 7.58
C GLU A 80 23.18 -0.74 7.17
N ALA A 81 22.94 -0.04 6.05
CA ALA A 81 21.59 0.17 5.54
C ALA A 81 20.98 -1.15 5.00
N LYS A 82 21.79 -1.95 4.32
CA LYS A 82 21.38 -3.29 3.86
C LYS A 82 20.95 -4.16 5.05
N ARG A 83 21.73 -4.15 6.15
CA ARG A 83 21.38 -4.91 7.37
C ARG A 83 20.10 -4.38 8.02
N LEU A 84 19.94 -3.05 8.12
CA LEU A 84 18.76 -2.45 8.73
C LEU A 84 17.50 -2.83 7.96
N ILE A 85 17.53 -2.73 6.64
CA ILE A 85 16.40 -3.12 5.77
C ILE A 85 16.16 -4.63 5.81
N ALA A 86 17.22 -5.44 5.79
CA ALA A 86 17.11 -6.89 5.89
C ALA A 86 16.42 -7.33 7.19
N GLN A 87 16.76 -6.70 8.32
CA GLN A 87 16.08 -6.94 9.59
C GLN A 87 14.59 -6.52 9.55
N MET A 88 14.26 -5.45 8.82
CA MET A 88 12.90 -4.98 8.65
C MET A 88 12.06 -5.94 7.80
N LEU A 89 12.66 -6.55 6.78
CA LEU A 89 12.03 -7.51 5.86
C LEU A 89 12.17 -8.97 6.32
N GLU A 90 12.89 -9.22 7.40
CA GLU A 90 13.20 -10.57 7.93
C GLU A 90 14.01 -11.44 6.94
N THR A 91 14.77 -10.79 6.03
CA THR A 91 15.61 -11.45 5.01
C THR A 91 17.11 -11.29 5.27
N LYS A 92 17.96 -11.77 4.35
CA LYS A 92 19.42 -11.69 4.47
C LYS A 92 19.93 -10.35 3.89
N PRO A 93 20.95 -9.69 4.51
CA PRO A 93 21.52 -8.44 3.99
C PRO A 93 22.04 -8.53 2.55
N GLU A 94 22.57 -9.68 2.16
CA GLU A 94 23.04 -9.94 0.80
C GLU A 94 21.92 -9.92 -0.23
N ASN A 95 20.65 -10.12 0.14
CA ASN A 95 19.51 -10.05 -0.76
C ASN A 95 19.07 -8.61 -1.07
N VAL A 96 19.58 -7.62 -0.34
CA VAL A 96 19.06 -6.24 -0.35
C VAL A 96 19.92 -5.31 -1.20
N ILE A 97 19.27 -4.51 -2.03
CA ILE A 97 19.79 -3.29 -2.66
C ILE A 97 19.07 -2.11 -2.03
N VAL A 98 19.81 -1.11 -1.57
CA VAL A 98 19.26 0.11 -0.98
C VAL A 98 19.54 1.29 -1.91
N ASP A 99 18.49 1.88 -2.47
CA ASP A 99 18.61 2.99 -3.41
C ASP A 99 17.39 3.93 -3.35
N GLY A 100 17.62 5.21 -3.58
CA GLY A 100 16.58 6.23 -3.64
C GLY A 100 15.80 6.42 -2.34
N ASN A 101 14.70 7.15 -2.44
CA ASN A 101 13.85 7.51 -1.30
C ASN A 101 12.44 6.91 -1.34
N ALA A 102 12.08 6.26 -2.43
CA ALA A 102 10.71 5.74 -2.64
C ALA A 102 10.73 4.39 -3.35
N SER A 103 10.12 3.38 -2.75
CA SER A 103 9.96 2.05 -3.36
C SER A 103 9.22 2.08 -4.69
N LEU A 104 8.31 3.05 -4.89
CA LEU A 104 7.62 3.21 -6.17
C LEU A 104 8.58 3.51 -7.33
N SER A 105 9.67 4.25 -7.09
CA SER A 105 10.70 4.50 -8.11
C SER A 105 11.41 3.21 -8.50
N LEU A 106 11.77 2.36 -7.52
CA LEU A 106 12.39 1.07 -7.78
C LEU A 106 11.44 0.12 -8.53
N MET A 107 10.16 0.11 -8.17
CA MET A 107 9.14 -0.64 -8.91
C MET A 107 9.01 -0.17 -10.35
N PHE A 108 8.96 1.15 -10.57
CA PHE A 108 8.92 1.74 -11.91
C PHE A 108 10.18 1.37 -12.71
N ASP A 109 11.36 1.49 -12.12
CA ASP A 109 12.63 1.13 -12.76
C ASP A 109 12.66 -0.34 -13.15
N THR A 110 12.22 -1.23 -12.26
CA THR A 110 12.16 -2.68 -12.52
C THR A 110 11.27 -2.98 -13.73
N VAL A 111 10.07 -2.36 -13.83
CA VAL A 111 9.19 -2.51 -15.00
C VAL A 111 9.82 -1.88 -16.25
N SER A 112 10.40 -0.68 -16.13
CA SER A 112 11.06 0.03 -17.24
C SER A 112 12.20 -0.80 -17.85
N HIS A 113 13.03 -1.40 -17.00
CA HIS A 113 14.13 -2.28 -17.45
C HIS A 113 13.61 -3.56 -18.09
N SER A 114 12.55 -4.14 -17.55
CA SER A 114 11.89 -5.29 -18.17
C SER A 114 11.34 -4.96 -19.55
N MET A 115 10.74 -3.77 -19.71
CA MET A 115 10.23 -3.29 -20.99
C MET A 115 11.35 -3.11 -22.02
N THR A 116 12.50 -2.56 -21.62
CA THR A 116 13.54 -2.12 -22.55
C THR A 116 14.64 -3.16 -22.78
N HIS A 117 14.95 -4.01 -21.79
CA HIS A 117 16.08 -4.95 -21.81
C HIS A 117 15.68 -6.39 -21.53
N GLY A 118 14.42 -6.67 -21.13
CA GLY A 118 13.99 -7.99 -20.68
C GLY A 118 14.49 -8.33 -19.28
N VAL A 119 13.95 -9.35 -18.66
CA VAL A 119 14.32 -9.82 -17.32
C VAL A 119 15.37 -10.90 -17.44
N CYS A 120 16.57 -10.70 -16.87
CA CYS A 120 17.63 -11.70 -16.79
C CYS A 120 17.99 -12.34 -18.15
N GLY A 121 17.97 -11.55 -19.24
CA GLY A 121 18.30 -12.00 -20.58
C GLY A 121 17.11 -12.47 -21.43
N SER A 122 15.89 -12.34 -20.94
CA SER A 122 14.68 -12.59 -21.72
C SER A 122 14.48 -11.52 -22.81
N THR A 123 13.53 -11.76 -23.71
CA THR A 123 13.15 -10.76 -24.72
C THR A 123 12.60 -9.50 -24.03
N PRO A 124 13.07 -8.29 -24.41
CA PRO A 124 12.48 -7.04 -23.93
C PRO A 124 10.96 -7.02 -24.14
N TRP A 125 10.22 -6.68 -23.09
CA TRP A 125 8.75 -6.74 -23.15
C TRP A 125 8.14 -5.82 -24.22
N CYS A 126 8.80 -4.70 -24.52
CA CYS A 126 8.36 -3.83 -25.62
C CYS A 126 8.44 -4.46 -27.02
N LYS A 127 9.11 -5.61 -27.17
CA LYS A 127 9.20 -6.39 -28.41
C LYS A 127 8.20 -7.55 -28.48
N LEU A 128 7.45 -7.79 -27.41
CA LEU A 128 6.42 -8.81 -27.36
C LEU A 128 5.10 -8.26 -27.88
N ASP A 129 4.32 -9.10 -28.54
CA ASP A 129 2.99 -8.72 -29.05
C ASP A 129 2.05 -8.31 -27.91
N LYS A 130 2.21 -8.94 -26.73
CA LYS A 130 1.34 -8.73 -25.58
C LYS A 130 2.09 -8.95 -24.27
N VAL A 131 1.84 -8.06 -23.32
CA VAL A 131 2.30 -8.17 -21.93
C VAL A 131 1.12 -7.92 -21.01
N LYS A 132 0.97 -8.77 -20.00
CA LYS A 132 -0.11 -8.70 -19.03
C LYS A 132 0.44 -8.72 -17.60
N PHE A 133 -0.26 -8.02 -16.71
CA PHE A 133 -0.05 -8.08 -15.28
C PHE A 133 -1.32 -8.48 -14.55
N LEU A 134 -1.19 -9.34 -13.56
CA LEU A 134 -2.26 -9.63 -12.62
C LEU A 134 -2.31 -8.51 -11.59
N CYS A 135 -3.50 -8.00 -11.36
CA CYS A 135 -3.76 -6.84 -10.52
C CYS A 135 -4.81 -7.19 -9.45
N PRO A 136 -4.39 -7.72 -8.29
CA PRO A 136 -5.30 -7.91 -7.16
C PRO A 136 -6.02 -6.61 -6.82
N ALA A 137 -7.36 -6.68 -6.76
CA ALA A 137 -8.22 -5.52 -6.55
C ALA A 137 -9.40 -5.83 -5.61
N PRO A 138 -9.80 -4.87 -4.74
CA PRO A 138 -9.22 -3.51 -4.66
C PRO A 138 -7.75 -3.53 -4.25
N GLY A 139 -6.94 -2.62 -4.83
CA GLY A 139 -5.49 -2.59 -4.67
C GLY A 139 -4.90 -1.17 -4.72
N TYR A 140 -3.57 -1.07 -4.80
CA TYR A 140 -2.87 0.20 -4.79
C TYR A 140 -2.86 0.87 -6.16
N ASP A 141 -3.51 2.02 -6.26
CA ASP A 141 -3.70 2.78 -7.50
C ASP A 141 -2.41 3.12 -8.25
N ARG A 142 -1.26 3.28 -7.55
CA ARG A 142 0.02 3.59 -8.18
C ARG A 142 0.61 2.40 -8.95
N HIS A 143 0.41 1.19 -8.47
CA HIS A 143 0.79 -0.03 -9.21
C HIS A 143 0.07 -0.09 -10.55
N PHE A 144 -1.23 0.16 -10.56
CA PHE A 144 -2.04 0.17 -11.78
C PHE A 144 -1.60 1.30 -12.73
N LYS A 145 -1.22 2.46 -12.18
CA LYS A 145 -0.72 3.58 -13.01
C LYS A 145 0.64 3.29 -13.64
N VAL A 146 1.55 2.59 -12.96
CA VAL A 146 2.80 2.12 -13.58
C VAL A 146 2.50 1.17 -14.73
N THR A 147 1.61 0.20 -14.52
CA THR A 147 1.22 -0.80 -15.52
C THR A 147 0.57 -0.12 -16.75
N GLU A 148 -0.37 0.78 -16.50
CA GLU A 148 -1.05 1.55 -17.55
C GLU A 148 -0.08 2.43 -18.35
N TYR A 149 0.88 3.07 -17.67
CA TYR A 149 1.89 3.94 -18.29
C TYR A 149 2.73 3.20 -19.33
N PHE A 150 3.08 1.95 -19.06
CA PHE A 150 3.84 1.11 -20.00
C PHE A 150 2.96 0.38 -21.02
N GLY A 151 1.64 0.59 -21.03
CA GLY A 151 0.73 -0.07 -21.97
C GLY A 151 0.55 -1.57 -21.69
N ILE A 152 0.86 -2.02 -20.49
CA ILE A 152 0.68 -3.41 -20.06
C ILE A 152 -0.80 -3.66 -19.76
N GLU A 153 -1.36 -4.73 -20.30
CA GLU A 153 -2.76 -5.12 -20.03
C GLU A 153 -2.92 -5.58 -18.58
N MET A 154 -3.92 -5.07 -17.89
CA MET A 154 -4.21 -5.43 -16.51
C MET A 154 -5.35 -6.43 -16.41
N ILE A 155 -5.11 -7.54 -15.72
CA ILE A 155 -6.13 -8.55 -15.37
C ILE A 155 -6.47 -8.38 -13.90
N THR A 156 -7.73 -8.05 -13.63
CA THR A 156 -8.22 -7.93 -12.24
C THR A 156 -8.32 -9.31 -11.59
N ILE A 157 -7.70 -9.47 -10.43
CA ILE A 157 -7.82 -10.65 -9.57
C ILE A 157 -8.59 -10.25 -8.30
N PRO A 158 -9.67 -10.93 -7.93
CA PRO A 158 -10.38 -10.65 -6.69
C PRO A 158 -9.50 -10.85 -5.46
N MET A 159 -9.63 -9.93 -4.49
CA MET A 159 -9.01 -10.09 -3.18
C MET A 159 -9.93 -10.82 -2.22
N THR A 160 -9.34 -11.65 -1.37
CA THR A 160 -9.97 -12.30 -0.21
C THR A 160 -9.31 -11.82 1.08
N GLU A 161 -9.82 -12.21 2.24
CA GLU A 161 -9.22 -11.90 3.54
C GLU A 161 -7.82 -12.54 3.73
N ASN A 162 -7.50 -13.57 2.94
CA ASN A 162 -6.22 -14.29 3.00
C ASN A 162 -5.23 -13.87 1.91
N GLY A 163 -5.58 -12.89 1.07
CA GLY A 163 -4.81 -12.48 -0.10
C GLY A 163 -5.61 -12.57 -1.39
N PRO A 164 -4.99 -12.53 -2.57
CA PRO A 164 -5.69 -12.68 -3.85
C PRO A 164 -6.26 -14.09 -4.02
N ASP A 165 -7.24 -14.21 -4.91
CA ASP A 165 -7.75 -15.51 -5.36
C ASP A 165 -6.63 -16.30 -6.06
N MET A 166 -5.99 -17.20 -5.30
CA MET A 166 -4.83 -17.94 -5.78
C MET A 166 -5.16 -18.96 -6.85
N ASP A 167 -6.38 -19.47 -6.91
CA ASP A 167 -6.79 -20.39 -7.98
C ASP A 167 -6.77 -19.68 -9.34
N LEU A 168 -7.23 -18.43 -9.38
CA LEU A 168 -7.12 -17.60 -10.58
C LEU A 168 -5.67 -17.18 -10.87
N VAL A 169 -4.89 -16.82 -9.85
CA VAL A 169 -3.46 -16.46 -10.03
C VAL A 169 -2.70 -17.62 -10.65
N GLU A 170 -2.78 -18.81 -10.07
CA GLU A 170 -2.10 -20.01 -10.57
C GLU A 170 -2.52 -20.33 -12.00
N LYS A 171 -3.82 -20.31 -12.29
CA LYS A 171 -4.34 -20.56 -13.63
C LYS A 171 -3.73 -19.62 -14.67
N TYR A 172 -3.80 -18.31 -14.43
CA TYR A 172 -3.26 -17.34 -15.40
C TYR A 172 -1.75 -17.45 -15.57
N VAL A 173 -1.02 -17.66 -14.47
CA VAL A 173 0.44 -17.76 -14.49
C VAL A 173 0.91 -19.02 -15.21
N GLN A 174 0.23 -20.14 -15.04
CA GLN A 174 0.57 -21.43 -15.66
C GLN A 174 0.12 -21.54 -17.13
N GLU A 175 -1.00 -20.92 -17.50
CA GLU A 175 -1.62 -21.11 -18.82
C GLU A 175 -1.26 -20.02 -19.82
N ASP A 176 -0.81 -18.83 -19.39
CA ASP A 176 -0.61 -17.66 -20.25
C ASP A 176 0.80 -17.06 -20.13
N ALA A 177 1.66 -17.40 -21.09
CA ALA A 177 3.04 -16.87 -21.15
C ALA A 177 3.12 -15.35 -21.41
N SER A 178 2.01 -14.68 -21.73
CA SER A 178 1.98 -13.21 -21.80
C SER A 178 1.83 -12.53 -20.44
N VAL A 179 1.50 -13.28 -19.39
CA VAL A 179 1.46 -12.81 -18.01
C VAL A 179 2.91 -12.71 -17.48
N LYS A 180 3.37 -11.49 -17.23
CA LYS A 180 4.77 -11.21 -16.86
C LYS A 180 4.92 -10.76 -15.41
N GLY A 181 3.84 -10.43 -14.73
CA GLY A 181 3.93 -9.99 -13.36
C GLY A 181 2.60 -9.95 -12.62
N ILE A 182 2.72 -9.84 -11.30
CA ILE A 182 1.62 -9.62 -10.37
C ILE A 182 2.03 -8.58 -9.34
N TRP A 183 1.14 -7.64 -9.03
CA TRP A 183 1.32 -6.70 -7.93
C TRP A 183 0.78 -7.27 -6.62
N CYS A 184 1.56 -7.21 -5.55
CA CYS A 184 1.16 -7.66 -4.23
C CYS A 184 1.46 -6.59 -3.17
N VAL A 185 0.51 -6.35 -2.25
CA VAL A 185 0.75 -5.63 -0.99
C VAL A 185 0.42 -6.61 0.13
N PRO A 186 1.40 -7.42 0.57
CA PRO A 186 1.11 -8.66 1.29
C PRO A 186 0.76 -8.48 2.77
N LYS A 187 1.19 -7.40 3.41
CA LYS A 187 0.88 -7.10 4.80
C LYS A 187 0.11 -5.79 4.88
N TYR A 188 -1.02 -5.81 5.61
CA TYR A 188 -1.90 -4.64 5.76
C TYR A 188 -2.24 -3.98 4.41
N SER A 189 -2.72 -4.78 3.47
CA SER A 189 -2.93 -4.43 2.07
C SER A 189 -3.67 -3.11 1.88
N ASN A 190 -3.32 -2.38 0.84
CA ASN A 190 -3.97 -1.13 0.46
C ASN A 190 -5.06 -1.40 -0.58
N PRO A 191 -6.37 -1.20 -0.30
CA PRO A 191 -6.91 -0.50 0.88
C PRO A 191 -7.42 -1.39 2.02
N GLN A 192 -7.44 -2.71 1.89
CA GLN A 192 -8.25 -3.60 2.73
C GLN A 192 -7.64 -3.87 4.12
N GLY A 193 -6.33 -3.65 4.28
CA GLY A 193 -5.65 -3.94 5.54
C GLY A 193 -5.50 -5.43 5.84
N TYR A 194 -5.72 -6.31 4.86
CA TYR A 194 -5.52 -7.75 5.00
C TYR A 194 -4.04 -8.10 4.93
N THR A 195 -3.66 -9.16 5.62
CA THR A 195 -2.34 -9.78 5.53
C THR A 195 -2.48 -11.15 4.88
N TYR A 196 -1.62 -11.45 3.91
CA TYR A 196 -1.65 -12.73 3.21
C TYR A 196 -1.39 -13.88 4.19
N SER A 197 -2.17 -14.93 4.08
CA SER A 197 -1.99 -16.13 4.92
C SER A 197 -0.71 -16.89 4.54
N ASP A 198 -0.21 -17.68 5.47
CA ASP A 198 0.94 -18.58 5.23
C ASP A 198 0.72 -19.48 4.01
N GLU A 199 -0.52 -19.96 3.81
CA GLU A 199 -0.89 -20.77 2.64
C GLU A 199 -0.76 -19.96 1.35
N THR A 200 -1.27 -18.75 1.33
CA THR A 200 -1.16 -17.84 0.17
C THR A 200 0.30 -17.58 -0.18
N VAL A 201 1.16 -17.27 0.81
CA VAL A 201 2.59 -17.04 0.57
C VAL A 201 3.27 -18.28 0.01
N LYS A 202 2.99 -19.46 0.54
CA LYS A 202 3.53 -20.74 0.04
C LYS A 202 3.03 -21.06 -1.38
N ARG A 203 1.78 -20.76 -1.70
CA ARG A 203 1.26 -20.90 -3.06
C ARG A 203 1.96 -19.96 -4.05
N PHE A 204 2.24 -18.72 -3.65
CA PHE A 204 3.06 -17.80 -4.45
C PHE A 204 4.48 -18.35 -4.69
N ALA A 205 5.11 -18.88 -3.65
CA ALA A 205 6.45 -19.44 -3.75
C ALA A 205 6.53 -20.69 -4.64
N ALA A 206 5.44 -21.43 -4.75
CA ALA A 206 5.33 -22.66 -5.54
C ALA A 206 4.78 -22.43 -6.97
N LEU A 207 4.62 -21.17 -7.41
CA LEU A 207 4.17 -20.88 -8.77
C LEU A 207 5.12 -21.44 -9.84
N GLU A 208 4.57 -22.06 -10.85
CA GLU A 208 5.26 -22.56 -12.05
C GLU A 208 4.85 -21.75 -13.28
N PRO A 209 5.47 -20.57 -13.52
CA PRO A 209 5.05 -19.70 -14.60
C PRO A 209 5.33 -20.29 -16.00
N ALA A 210 4.36 -20.14 -16.92
CA ALA A 210 4.57 -20.39 -18.34
C ALA A 210 5.60 -19.42 -18.96
N ALA A 211 5.81 -18.25 -18.34
CA ALA A 211 6.79 -17.26 -18.73
C ALA A 211 8.01 -17.31 -17.81
N GLU A 212 9.21 -17.61 -18.33
CA GLU A 212 10.46 -17.62 -17.56
C GLU A 212 10.81 -16.28 -16.92
N ASP A 213 10.33 -15.20 -17.51
CA ASP A 213 10.54 -13.82 -17.07
C ASP A 213 9.38 -13.26 -16.23
N PHE A 214 8.45 -14.10 -15.78
CA PHE A 214 7.43 -13.72 -14.81
C PHE A 214 8.05 -13.35 -13.46
N ARG A 215 7.55 -12.28 -12.83
CA ARG A 215 7.99 -11.86 -11.49
C ARG A 215 6.81 -11.42 -10.62
N ILE A 216 6.93 -11.71 -9.33
CA ILE A 216 6.06 -11.22 -8.27
C ILE A 216 6.64 -9.90 -7.78
N TYR A 217 5.87 -8.81 -7.86
CA TYR A 217 6.20 -7.49 -7.34
C TYR A 217 5.59 -7.38 -5.94
N TRP A 218 6.41 -7.67 -4.93
CA TRP A 218 6.00 -7.81 -3.53
C TRP A 218 6.25 -6.49 -2.78
N ASP A 219 5.29 -5.56 -2.82
CA ASP A 219 5.38 -4.26 -2.14
C ASP A 219 5.06 -4.40 -0.66
N ASN A 220 6.08 -4.70 0.15
CA ASN A 220 5.98 -4.88 1.60
C ASN A 220 6.08 -3.53 2.32
N ALA A 221 5.28 -2.56 1.87
CA ALA A 221 5.28 -1.17 2.35
C ALA A 221 4.92 -1.05 3.85
N TYR A 222 4.26 -2.04 4.40
CA TYR A 222 3.74 -2.03 5.77
C TYR A 222 4.33 -3.13 6.67
N CYS A 223 5.49 -3.67 6.34
CA CYS A 223 6.13 -4.80 7.02
C CYS A 223 6.19 -4.67 8.56
N ILE A 224 6.37 -3.46 9.09
CA ILE A 224 6.43 -3.16 10.54
C ILE A 224 5.40 -2.09 10.98
N HIS A 225 4.31 -1.91 10.24
CA HIS A 225 3.32 -0.84 10.49
C HIS A 225 2.13 -1.35 11.33
N ASP A 226 2.43 -2.01 12.42
CA ASP A 226 1.42 -2.48 13.38
C ASP A 226 0.81 -1.30 14.14
N LEU A 227 -0.52 -1.30 14.36
CA LEU A 227 -1.23 -0.30 15.17
C LEU A 227 -1.20 -0.63 16.66
N TYR A 228 -0.99 -1.91 17.01
CA TYR A 228 -1.02 -2.41 18.36
C TYR A 228 0.31 -3.10 18.69
N GLU A 229 0.76 -2.99 19.93
CA GLU A 229 1.99 -3.65 20.40
C GLU A 229 1.79 -5.14 20.70
N ASP A 230 0.58 -5.50 21.14
CA ASP A 230 0.18 -6.85 21.55
C ASP A 230 -0.56 -7.65 20.47
N LYS A 231 -0.92 -7.00 19.37
CA LYS A 231 -1.66 -7.59 18.26
C LYS A 231 -1.04 -7.16 16.94
N SER A 232 -0.45 -8.10 16.23
CA SER A 232 0.10 -7.86 14.91
C SER A 232 -0.08 -9.08 14.04
N ASP A 233 -0.30 -8.84 12.76
CA ASP A 233 -0.27 -9.91 11.77
C ASP A 233 1.17 -10.32 11.49
N LYS A 234 1.36 -11.61 11.24
CA LYS A 234 2.64 -12.16 10.77
C LYS A 234 2.53 -12.46 9.30
N LEU A 235 3.61 -12.19 8.59
CA LEU A 235 3.77 -12.53 7.18
C LEU A 235 5.00 -13.43 7.05
N LEU A 236 4.88 -14.55 6.34
CA LEU A 236 6.04 -15.36 6.00
C LEU A 236 6.99 -14.58 5.06
N GLU A 237 8.28 -14.77 5.23
CA GLU A 237 9.29 -14.16 4.36
C GLU A 237 9.28 -14.87 3.00
N ILE A 238 8.92 -14.16 1.96
CA ILE A 238 8.63 -14.73 0.63
C ILE A 238 9.88 -15.25 -0.07
N LEU A 239 11.05 -14.60 0.10
CA LEU A 239 12.28 -15.04 -0.56
C LEU A 239 12.76 -16.39 -0.01
N GLU A 240 12.62 -16.60 1.32
CA GLU A 240 12.95 -17.89 1.95
C GLU A 240 11.99 -18.99 1.48
N GLU A 241 10.68 -18.68 1.38
CA GLU A 241 9.70 -19.64 0.89
C GLU A 241 9.94 -19.99 -0.59
N CYS A 242 10.35 -19.02 -1.42
CA CYS A 242 10.76 -19.27 -2.81
C CYS A 242 12.04 -20.13 -2.91
N GLU A 243 13.03 -19.88 -2.04
CA GLU A 243 14.23 -20.75 -1.95
C GLU A 243 13.84 -22.20 -1.61
N LYS A 244 12.95 -22.40 -0.61
CA LYS A 244 12.44 -23.72 -0.20
C LYS A 244 11.67 -24.43 -1.32
N ALA A 245 10.90 -23.68 -2.10
CA ALA A 245 10.13 -24.20 -3.22
C ALA A 245 10.98 -24.47 -4.49
N GLY A 246 12.23 -24.02 -4.52
CA GLY A 246 13.11 -24.18 -5.69
C GLY A 246 12.95 -23.09 -6.76
N HIS A 247 12.26 -21.99 -6.44
CA HIS A 247 11.98 -20.87 -7.34
C HIS A 247 12.55 -19.52 -6.84
N PRO A 248 13.86 -19.42 -6.52
CA PRO A 248 14.43 -18.25 -5.84
C PRO A 248 14.31 -16.94 -6.65
N ASP A 249 14.12 -17.03 -7.96
CA ASP A 249 14.13 -15.88 -8.88
C ASP A 249 12.73 -15.27 -9.11
N LEU A 250 11.68 -15.76 -8.46
CA LEU A 250 10.31 -15.31 -8.73
C LEU A 250 10.01 -13.89 -8.23
N VAL A 251 10.72 -13.37 -7.21
CA VAL A 251 10.28 -12.21 -6.43
C VAL A 251 11.21 -11.02 -6.55
N PHE A 252 10.61 -9.84 -6.73
CA PHE A 252 11.16 -8.56 -6.32
C PHE A 252 10.37 -8.05 -5.11
N GLU A 253 10.98 -8.00 -3.93
CA GLU A 253 10.38 -7.47 -2.73
C GLU A 253 10.82 -6.03 -2.50
N PHE A 254 9.86 -5.12 -2.29
CA PHE A 254 10.10 -3.69 -2.14
C PHE A 254 9.71 -3.20 -0.75
N ALA A 255 10.52 -2.28 -0.20
CA ALA A 255 10.22 -1.61 1.04
C ALA A 255 10.78 -0.19 1.07
N SER A 256 10.30 0.63 2.00
CA SER A 256 10.85 1.95 2.26
C SER A 256 10.58 2.44 3.67
N THR A 257 11.37 3.42 4.12
CA THR A 257 11.13 4.12 5.38
C THR A 257 10.21 5.34 5.24
N SER A 258 9.53 5.49 4.09
CA SER A 258 8.70 6.67 3.77
C SER A 258 7.62 6.99 4.80
N LYS A 259 7.07 5.96 5.46
CA LYS A 259 6.06 6.10 6.51
C LYS A 259 6.62 5.84 7.92
N ILE A 260 7.92 5.65 8.04
CA ILE A 260 8.66 5.45 9.29
C ILE A 260 9.35 6.73 9.69
N SER A 261 10.13 7.33 8.75
CA SER A 261 10.85 8.58 8.89
C SER A 261 10.15 9.72 8.14
N PHE A 262 10.68 10.11 6.99
CA PHE A 262 10.14 11.18 6.15
C PHE A 262 9.72 10.64 4.79
N ALA A 263 8.48 10.89 4.40
CA ALA A 263 7.99 10.49 3.08
C ALA A 263 8.77 11.15 1.92
N GLY A 264 9.27 12.36 2.12
CA GLY A 264 10.07 13.09 1.13
C GLY A 264 11.57 12.79 1.15
N ALA A 265 12.07 12.13 2.20
CA ALA A 265 13.50 11.87 2.42
C ALA A 265 13.74 10.53 3.13
N GLY A 266 12.96 9.53 2.80
CA GLY A 266 13.13 8.15 3.26
C GLY A 266 14.30 7.44 2.57
N VAL A 267 14.40 6.16 2.86
CA VAL A 267 15.30 5.21 2.18
C VAL A 267 14.46 4.08 1.64
N SER A 268 14.68 3.69 0.38
CA SER A 268 13.98 2.57 -0.25
C SER A 268 14.90 1.42 -0.59
N ALA A 269 14.33 0.26 -0.77
CA ALA A 269 15.09 -0.94 -1.09
C ALA A 269 14.28 -1.91 -1.95
N VAL A 270 15.02 -2.75 -2.69
CA VAL A 270 14.52 -3.95 -3.31
C VAL A 270 15.35 -5.15 -2.81
N ALA A 271 14.66 -6.21 -2.39
CA ALA A 271 15.28 -7.47 -2.02
C ALA A 271 14.91 -8.55 -3.05
N SER A 272 15.88 -9.39 -3.43
CA SER A 272 15.65 -10.45 -4.41
C SER A 272 16.82 -11.44 -4.44
N SER A 273 16.71 -12.48 -5.28
CA SER A 273 17.78 -13.43 -5.55
C SER A 273 19.05 -12.77 -6.13
N ALA A 274 20.18 -13.44 -6.04
CA ALA A 274 21.43 -12.95 -6.61
C ALA A 274 21.32 -12.64 -8.11
N LYS A 275 20.65 -13.50 -8.88
CA LYS A 275 20.43 -13.33 -10.33
C LYS A 275 19.62 -12.07 -10.65
N ASN A 276 18.51 -11.87 -9.96
CA ASN A 276 17.67 -10.69 -10.14
C ASN A 276 18.40 -9.40 -9.73
N ARG A 277 19.16 -9.44 -8.62
CA ARG A 277 19.93 -8.28 -8.16
C ARG A 277 21.04 -7.89 -9.13
N GLU A 278 21.77 -8.84 -9.68
CA GLU A 278 22.79 -8.56 -10.69
C GLU A 278 22.16 -7.95 -11.96
N TRP A 279 21.04 -8.48 -12.40
CA TRP A 279 20.28 -7.88 -13.50
C TRP A 279 19.84 -6.45 -13.19
N PHE A 280 19.30 -6.18 -12.01
CA PHE A 280 18.86 -4.85 -11.61
C PHE A 280 20.04 -3.86 -11.51
N LYS A 281 21.18 -4.29 -10.94
CA LYS A 281 22.39 -3.47 -10.83
C LYS A 281 22.98 -3.06 -12.18
N GLN A 282 22.84 -3.86 -13.22
CA GLN A 282 23.32 -3.50 -14.56
C GLN A 282 22.69 -2.20 -15.04
N SER A 283 21.41 -2.01 -14.78
CA SER A 283 20.73 -0.78 -15.15
C SER A 283 21.06 0.39 -14.20
N MET A 284 21.23 0.11 -12.92
CA MET A 284 21.65 1.14 -11.95
C MET A 284 22.99 1.77 -12.35
N THR A 285 23.96 1.00 -12.84
CA THR A 285 25.28 1.53 -13.25
C THR A 285 25.22 2.51 -14.41
N VAL A 286 24.14 2.52 -15.18
CA VAL A 286 23.89 3.49 -16.27
C VAL A 286 23.13 4.70 -15.75
N GLN A 287 22.27 4.50 -14.75
CA GLN A 287 21.39 5.54 -14.19
C GLN A 287 22.12 6.42 -13.18
N THR A 288 23.00 5.86 -12.34
CA THR A 288 23.71 6.55 -11.28
C THR A 288 25.13 6.01 -11.07
N ILE A 289 25.97 6.77 -10.37
CA ILE A 289 27.29 6.31 -9.90
C ILE A 289 27.23 5.87 -8.43
N GLY A 290 26.14 6.07 -7.77
CA GLY A 290 25.87 5.63 -6.39
C GLY A 290 24.67 6.31 -5.78
N PRO A 291 24.01 5.66 -4.82
CA PRO A 291 22.86 6.20 -4.11
C PRO A 291 23.26 7.31 -3.14
N ASP A 292 22.24 7.97 -2.53
CA ASP A 292 22.42 8.94 -1.44
C ASP A 292 22.85 8.24 -0.14
N LYS A 293 24.17 8.02 -0.01
CA LYS A 293 24.77 7.35 1.14
C LYS A 293 24.71 8.16 2.43
N ILE A 294 24.66 9.48 2.33
CA ILE A 294 24.52 10.34 3.52
C ILE A 294 23.14 10.12 4.14
N ASN A 295 22.10 10.05 3.33
CA ASN A 295 20.76 9.76 3.84
C ASN A 295 20.66 8.35 4.43
N GLN A 296 21.27 7.36 3.79
CA GLN A 296 21.35 5.99 4.33
C GLN A 296 22.09 5.98 5.67
N LEU A 297 23.27 6.63 5.76
CA LEU A 297 24.06 6.73 6.98
C LEU A 297 23.28 7.41 8.12
N ARG A 298 22.52 8.47 7.81
CA ARG A 298 21.64 9.15 8.76
C ARG A 298 20.59 8.20 9.36
N HIS A 299 19.93 7.42 8.52
CA HIS A 299 18.92 6.47 8.96
C HIS A 299 19.51 5.38 9.86
N VAL A 300 20.64 4.76 9.46
CA VAL A 300 21.24 3.71 10.26
C VAL A 300 21.81 4.21 11.58
N ARG A 301 22.35 5.40 11.63
CA ARG A 301 22.83 5.99 12.89
C ARG A 301 21.72 6.37 13.85
N TYR A 302 20.57 6.77 13.32
CA TYR A 302 19.41 7.12 14.13
C TYR A 302 18.70 5.88 14.66
N TYR A 303 18.34 4.96 13.78
CA TYR A 303 17.57 3.76 14.16
C TYR A 303 18.45 2.65 14.74
N LYS A 304 19.69 2.51 14.28
CA LYS A 304 20.69 1.50 14.64
C LYS A 304 20.31 0.09 14.19
N ASP A 305 19.14 -0.40 14.57
CA ASP A 305 18.65 -1.75 14.33
C ASP A 305 17.10 -1.80 14.27
N LEU A 306 16.55 -3.01 14.17
CA LEU A 306 15.10 -3.24 14.16
C LEU A 306 14.41 -2.74 15.43
N ALA A 307 15.08 -2.80 16.61
CA ALA A 307 14.49 -2.30 17.85
C ALA A 307 14.29 -0.78 17.78
N GLY A 308 15.24 -0.04 17.22
CA GLY A 308 15.11 1.40 16.97
C GLY A 308 14.00 1.73 15.96
N LEU A 309 13.87 0.96 14.89
CA LEU A 309 12.76 1.10 13.96
C LEU A 309 11.40 0.84 14.63
N ARG A 310 11.29 -0.23 15.42
CA ARG A 310 10.06 -0.56 16.16
C ARG A 310 9.71 0.51 17.21
N ALA A 311 10.72 1.08 17.90
CA ALA A 311 10.51 2.19 18.81
C ALA A 311 9.95 3.45 18.12
N GLN A 312 10.40 3.73 16.89
CA GLN A 312 9.82 4.79 16.05
C GLN A 312 8.38 4.44 15.65
N MET A 313 8.13 3.19 15.27
CA MET A 313 6.79 2.76 14.87
C MET A 313 5.80 2.77 16.04
N SER A 314 6.23 2.49 17.27
CA SER A 314 5.41 2.65 18.48
C SER A 314 4.95 4.10 18.67
N LYS A 315 5.83 5.09 18.44
CA LYS A 315 5.43 6.51 18.46
C LYS A 315 4.42 6.83 17.35
N ASN A 316 4.65 6.33 16.15
CA ASN A 316 3.76 6.56 15.01
C ASN A 316 2.38 5.91 15.25
N SER A 317 2.34 4.68 15.75
CA SER A 317 1.09 3.97 16.04
C SER A 317 0.28 4.65 17.15
N ALA A 318 0.93 5.20 18.17
CA ALA A 318 0.26 5.97 19.22
C ALA A 318 -0.51 7.19 18.68
N LEU A 319 -0.05 7.78 17.58
CA LEU A 319 -0.73 8.90 16.89
C LEU A 319 -1.83 8.43 15.90
N ILE A 320 -1.63 7.29 15.25
CA ILE A 320 -2.52 6.81 14.18
C ILE A 320 -3.65 5.96 14.74
N ARG A 321 -3.37 5.05 15.68
CA ARG A 321 -4.36 4.12 16.26
C ARG A 321 -5.64 4.79 16.73
N PRO A 322 -5.62 5.89 17.51
CA PRO A 322 -6.87 6.51 17.97
C PRO A 322 -7.75 7.01 16.82
N LYS A 323 -7.14 7.36 15.68
CA LYS A 323 -7.88 7.81 14.48
C LYS A 323 -8.58 6.62 13.81
N PHE A 324 -7.93 5.46 13.76
CA PHE A 324 -8.54 4.21 13.25
C PHE A 324 -9.69 3.75 14.15
N GLU A 325 -9.44 3.68 15.46
CA GLU A 325 -10.44 3.28 16.44
C GLU A 325 -11.69 4.17 16.36
N LEU A 326 -11.51 5.49 16.27
CA LEU A 326 -12.61 6.44 16.13
C LEU A 326 -13.45 6.18 14.87
N VAL A 327 -12.82 5.93 13.73
CA VAL A 327 -13.55 5.63 12.48
C VAL A 327 -14.31 4.33 12.61
N ILE A 328 -13.67 3.26 13.08
CA ILE A 328 -14.31 1.95 13.25
C ILE A 328 -15.49 2.02 14.23
N ASP A 329 -15.30 2.63 15.40
CA ASP A 329 -16.36 2.78 16.41
C ASP A 329 -17.57 3.55 15.86
N MET A 330 -17.33 4.58 15.06
CA MET A 330 -18.40 5.34 14.44
C MET A 330 -19.14 4.56 13.35
N LEU A 331 -18.40 3.80 12.50
CA LEU A 331 -19.00 2.93 11.50
C LEU A 331 -19.84 1.83 12.16
N GLU A 332 -19.30 1.17 13.19
CA GLU A 332 -20.03 0.15 13.96
C GLU A 332 -21.30 0.72 14.60
N LYS A 333 -21.20 1.84 15.28
CA LYS A 333 -22.31 2.47 15.96
C LYS A 333 -23.42 2.89 15.00
N GLU A 334 -23.07 3.46 13.85
CA GLU A 334 -23.99 4.18 12.97
C GLU A 334 -24.47 3.36 11.78
N LEU A 335 -23.72 2.37 11.32
CA LEU A 335 -24.01 1.59 10.12
C LEU A 335 -24.21 0.09 10.38
N SER A 336 -23.73 -0.44 11.51
CA SER A 336 -23.88 -1.86 11.82
C SER A 336 -25.36 -2.26 11.86
N GLY A 337 -25.68 -3.38 11.22
CA GLY A 337 -27.05 -3.91 11.17
C GLY A 337 -27.99 -3.18 10.20
N LEU A 338 -27.56 -2.11 9.51
CA LEU A 338 -28.38 -1.42 8.51
C LEU A 338 -28.36 -2.10 7.13
N GLY A 339 -27.39 -2.97 6.85
CA GLY A 339 -27.26 -3.69 5.58
C GLY A 339 -26.80 -2.82 4.40
N ILE A 340 -26.19 -1.67 4.66
CA ILE A 340 -25.82 -0.68 3.64
C ILE A 340 -24.30 -0.50 3.45
N GLY A 341 -23.51 -1.29 4.13
CA GLY A 341 -22.05 -1.28 3.97
C GLY A 341 -21.37 -2.34 4.79
N LYS A 342 -20.12 -2.62 4.41
CA LYS A 342 -19.16 -3.46 5.11
C LYS A 342 -17.82 -2.75 5.15
N TRP A 343 -17.04 -2.99 6.18
CA TRP A 343 -15.72 -2.37 6.32
C TRP A 343 -14.74 -3.32 6.97
N THR A 344 -13.46 -3.06 6.71
CA THR A 344 -12.36 -3.80 7.35
C THR A 344 -11.98 -3.16 8.67
N ASN A 345 -11.46 -3.98 9.60
CA ASN A 345 -10.90 -3.52 10.88
C ASN A 345 -9.43 -4.00 10.98
N PRO A 346 -8.49 -3.31 10.32
CA PRO A 346 -7.10 -3.77 10.21
C PRO A 346 -6.33 -3.58 11.52
N LEU A 347 -5.35 -4.47 11.76
CA LEU A 347 -4.41 -4.37 12.89
C LEU A 347 -3.18 -3.51 12.56
N GLY A 348 -3.09 -2.98 11.35
CA GLY A 348 -1.96 -2.19 10.88
C GLY A 348 -2.22 -1.47 9.57
N GLY A 349 -1.18 -0.85 9.02
CA GLY A 349 -1.27 -0.12 7.76
C GLY A 349 -1.84 1.29 7.88
N TYR A 350 -2.39 1.81 6.79
CA TYR A 350 -2.78 3.22 6.65
C TYR A 350 -4.21 3.44 6.16
N PHE A 351 -4.98 2.34 5.96
CA PHE A 351 -6.29 2.42 5.30
C PHE A 351 -7.33 1.53 5.96
N ILE A 352 -8.59 1.94 5.79
CA ILE A 352 -9.79 1.14 6.04
C ILE A 352 -10.51 1.04 4.69
N SER A 353 -10.89 -0.17 4.29
CA SER A 353 -11.72 -0.40 3.11
C SER A 353 -13.19 -0.42 3.51
N PHE A 354 -14.01 0.30 2.77
CA PHE A 354 -15.45 0.32 2.94
C PHE A 354 -16.12 -0.09 1.63
N ASP A 355 -16.99 -1.08 1.67
CA ASP A 355 -17.81 -1.50 0.55
C ASP A 355 -19.27 -1.08 0.79
N ALA A 356 -19.74 -0.11 0.01
CA ALA A 356 -21.12 0.36 0.00
C ALA A 356 -22.05 -0.61 -0.76
N LEU A 357 -23.33 -0.31 -0.81
CA LEU A 357 -24.24 -0.97 -1.75
C LEU A 357 -23.74 -0.81 -3.19
N GLU A 358 -23.92 -1.84 -4.00
CA GLU A 358 -23.51 -1.82 -5.41
C GLU A 358 -24.15 -0.64 -6.17
N GLY A 359 -23.31 0.10 -6.90
CA GLY A 359 -23.69 1.30 -7.65
C GLY A 359 -23.75 2.58 -6.81
N CYS A 360 -23.18 2.59 -5.59
CA CYS A 360 -23.27 3.74 -4.70
C CYS A 360 -21.95 4.46 -4.43
N ALA A 361 -20.78 3.84 -4.68
CA ALA A 361 -19.50 4.42 -4.24
C ALA A 361 -19.21 5.78 -4.86
N LYS A 362 -19.41 5.94 -6.17
CA LYS A 362 -19.21 7.24 -6.86
C LYS A 362 -20.13 8.32 -6.33
N ALA A 363 -21.39 8.00 -6.10
CA ALA A 363 -22.38 8.94 -5.57
C ALA A 363 -22.04 9.35 -4.12
N ILE A 364 -21.63 8.40 -3.26
CA ILE A 364 -21.18 8.68 -1.90
C ILE A 364 -19.97 9.61 -1.91
N VAL A 365 -18.93 9.30 -2.71
CA VAL A 365 -17.73 10.14 -2.81
C VAL A 365 -18.06 11.55 -3.32
N ALA A 366 -18.95 11.67 -4.29
CA ALA A 366 -19.43 12.96 -4.80
C ALA A 366 -20.19 13.74 -3.72
N LYS A 367 -21.07 13.07 -2.96
CA LYS A 367 -21.84 13.68 -1.86
C LYS A 367 -20.93 14.14 -0.72
N CYS A 368 -19.91 13.34 -0.38
CA CYS A 368 -18.89 13.74 0.60
C CYS A 368 -18.15 15.02 0.15
N LYS A 369 -17.79 15.10 -1.13
CA LYS A 369 -17.14 16.29 -1.69
C LYS A 369 -18.05 17.52 -1.64
N GLU A 370 -19.34 17.36 -1.93
CA GLU A 370 -20.35 18.42 -1.80
C GLU A 370 -20.43 18.94 -0.36
N GLY A 371 -20.33 18.05 0.64
CA GLY A 371 -20.32 18.39 2.07
C GLY A 371 -18.97 18.91 2.59
N GLY A 372 -17.94 19.04 1.73
CA GLY A 372 -16.63 19.61 2.08
C GLY A 372 -15.56 18.59 2.46
N MET A 373 -15.74 17.31 2.13
CA MET A 373 -14.74 16.27 2.39
C MET A 373 -14.23 15.64 1.09
N VAL A 374 -12.89 15.60 0.92
CA VAL A 374 -12.22 14.93 -0.20
C VAL A 374 -11.83 13.50 0.18
N LEU A 375 -12.28 12.54 -0.62
CA LEU A 375 -11.87 11.15 -0.59
C LEU A 375 -11.07 10.79 -1.85
N THR A 376 -10.41 9.65 -1.86
CA THR A 376 -9.91 9.06 -3.11
C THR A 376 -11.08 8.79 -4.04
N GLY A 377 -10.94 9.09 -5.33
CA GLY A 377 -12.01 8.84 -6.31
C GLY A 377 -12.43 7.38 -6.30
N ALA A 378 -13.74 7.13 -6.30
CA ALA A 378 -14.28 5.77 -6.40
C ALA A 378 -13.79 5.10 -7.70
N GLY A 379 -13.39 3.83 -7.60
CA GLY A 379 -12.78 3.08 -8.70
C GLY A 379 -11.25 3.17 -8.75
N ALA A 380 -10.59 4.14 -8.10
CA ALA A 380 -9.13 4.26 -8.12
C ALA A 380 -8.40 3.02 -7.60
N THR A 381 -9.05 2.23 -6.76
CA THR A 381 -8.52 0.97 -6.20
C THR A 381 -8.64 -0.22 -7.17
N TYR A 382 -9.03 0.02 -8.41
CA TYR A 382 -9.17 -0.98 -9.47
C TYR A 382 -8.40 -0.61 -10.73
N PRO A 383 -7.95 -1.60 -11.52
CA PRO A 383 -7.38 -1.37 -12.84
C PRO A 383 -8.24 -0.45 -13.69
N TYR A 384 -7.60 0.45 -14.44
CA TYR A 384 -8.25 1.44 -15.31
C TYR A 384 -9.22 2.39 -14.58
N GLY A 385 -9.22 2.42 -13.24
CA GLY A 385 -10.13 3.23 -12.45
C GLY A 385 -11.58 2.74 -12.45
N VAL A 386 -11.81 1.47 -12.76
CA VAL A 386 -13.16 0.88 -12.91
C VAL A 386 -13.40 -0.20 -11.86
N ASP A 387 -14.14 0.14 -10.80
CA ASP A 387 -14.74 -0.83 -9.90
C ASP A 387 -16.01 -1.40 -10.58
N PRO A 388 -16.06 -2.70 -10.91
CA PRO A 388 -17.21 -3.27 -11.60
C PRO A 388 -18.50 -3.25 -10.78
N LYS A 389 -18.40 -3.15 -9.45
CA LYS A 389 -19.55 -3.06 -8.54
C LYS A 389 -19.87 -1.63 -8.12
N ASP A 390 -19.00 -0.67 -8.39
CA ASP A 390 -19.10 0.70 -7.88
C ASP A 390 -19.45 0.74 -6.39
N SER A 391 -18.69 -0.01 -5.59
CA SER A 391 -18.96 -0.24 -4.16
C SER A 391 -17.79 0.16 -3.25
N ASN A 392 -16.54 0.04 -3.73
CA ASN A 392 -15.36 0.19 -2.88
C ASN A 392 -14.96 1.66 -2.67
N ILE A 393 -14.76 2.04 -1.42
CA ILE A 393 -14.28 3.35 -0.98
C ILE A 393 -13.11 3.16 -0.04
N ARG A 394 -11.99 3.80 -0.33
CA ARG A 394 -10.79 3.82 0.52
C ARG A 394 -10.86 4.98 1.50
N ILE A 395 -10.82 4.70 2.79
CA ILE A 395 -10.74 5.66 3.88
C ILE A 395 -9.29 5.73 4.37
N ALA A 396 -8.72 6.94 4.47
CA ALA A 396 -7.35 7.17 4.91
C ALA A 396 -7.32 7.97 6.23
N PRO A 397 -7.33 7.33 7.40
CA PRO A 397 -7.41 8.03 8.69
C PRO A 397 -6.12 8.71 9.11
N SER A 398 -4.99 8.46 8.47
CA SER A 398 -3.66 8.80 8.98
C SER A 398 -3.38 10.30 9.05
N TYR A 399 -3.90 11.11 8.12
CA TYR A 399 -3.51 12.52 7.96
C TYR A 399 -4.32 13.50 8.81
N PRO A 400 -5.67 13.48 8.85
CA PRO A 400 -6.43 14.47 9.62
C PRO A 400 -6.17 14.39 11.13
N SER A 401 -6.37 15.49 11.83
CA SER A 401 -6.42 15.48 13.30
C SER A 401 -7.60 14.66 13.81
N LEU A 402 -7.59 14.28 15.10
CA LEU A 402 -8.70 13.52 15.69
C LEU A 402 -10.03 14.27 15.60
N THR A 403 -10.02 15.60 15.74
CA THR A 403 -11.22 16.44 15.64
C THR A 403 -11.75 16.45 14.20
N GLU A 404 -10.88 16.68 13.22
CA GLU A 404 -11.23 16.63 11.79
C GLU A 404 -11.72 15.23 11.40
N MET A 405 -11.08 14.18 11.92
CA MET A 405 -11.48 12.79 11.67
C MET A 405 -12.90 12.50 12.15
N LYS A 406 -13.26 13.02 13.33
CA LYS A 406 -14.62 12.87 13.86
C LYS A 406 -15.67 13.51 12.96
N GLU A 407 -15.42 14.74 12.50
CA GLU A 407 -16.36 15.45 11.62
C GLU A 407 -16.41 14.80 10.22
N ALA A 408 -15.25 14.38 9.70
CA ALA A 408 -15.16 13.65 8.44
C ALA A 408 -15.95 12.32 8.48
N THR A 409 -15.83 11.56 9.56
CA THR A 409 -16.54 10.29 9.70
C THR A 409 -18.05 10.49 9.86
N LYS A 410 -18.48 11.54 10.58
CA LYS A 410 -19.91 11.89 10.65
C LYS A 410 -20.49 12.19 9.27
N LEU A 411 -19.80 13.04 8.50
CA LEU A 411 -20.20 13.37 7.14
C LEU A 411 -20.22 12.14 6.24
N PHE A 412 -19.19 11.28 6.33
CA PHE A 412 -19.12 10.03 5.57
C PHE A 412 -20.33 9.12 5.84
N VAL A 413 -20.61 8.85 7.11
CA VAL A 413 -21.73 8.02 7.55
C VAL A 413 -23.06 8.58 7.04
N LEU A 414 -23.23 9.89 7.12
CA LEU A 414 -24.44 10.58 6.65
C LEU A 414 -24.61 10.41 5.14
N CYS A 415 -23.54 10.59 4.35
CA CYS A 415 -23.56 10.41 2.91
C CYS A 415 -23.86 8.95 2.52
N VAL A 416 -23.28 7.97 3.25
CA VAL A 416 -23.56 6.54 3.04
C VAL A 416 -25.06 6.26 3.25
N LYS A 417 -25.66 6.77 4.35
CA LYS A 417 -27.08 6.59 4.64
C LYS A 417 -27.95 7.22 3.55
N LEU A 418 -27.69 8.49 3.17
CA LEU A 418 -28.46 9.21 2.15
C LEU A 418 -28.45 8.48 0.81
N ILE A 419 -27.27 8.20 0.26
CA ILE A 419 -27.14 7.58 -1.05
C ILE A 419 -27.71 6.15 -1.06
N SER A 420 -27.55 5.41 0.05
CA SER A 420 -28.16 4.09 0.17
C SER A 420 -29.68 4.13 0.14
N ILE A 421 -30.31 5.13 0.80
CA ILE A 421 -31.76 5.33 0.76
C ILE A 421 -32.22 5.72 -0.65
N GLU A 422 -31.53 6.68 -1.29
CA GLU A 422 -31.83 7.09 -2.67
C GLU A 422 -31.80 5.88 -3.61
N LYS A 423 -30.78 5.03 -3.49
CA LYS A 423 -30.64 3.80 -4.27
C LYS A 423 -31.78 2.80 -4.05
N LEU A 424 -32.26 2.67 -2.83
CA LEU A 424 -33.38 1.79 -2.49
C LEU A 424 -34.72 2.35 -2.96
N LEU A 425 -34.89 3.65 -2.98
CA LEU A 425 -36.11 4.33 -3.47
C LEU A 425 -36.23 4.32 -5.00
N GLU A 426 -35.15 4.09 -5.75
CA GLU A 426 -35.14 3.92 -7.20
C GLU A 426 -35.80 2.58 -7.65
N LYS A 427 -35.90 1.59 -6.74
CA LYS A 427 -36.56 0.29 -6.96
C LYS A 427 -38.06 0.38 -6.66
#